data_c8735a788c502732fd60d84b33a9755c
#
_entry.id   c8735a788c502732fd60d84b33a9755c
#
_cell.length_a   1.000
_cell.length_b   1.000
_cell.length_c   1.000
_cell.angle_alpha   90.00
_cell.angle_beta   90.00
_cell.angle_gamma   90.00
#
_symmetry.space_group_name_H-M   'P 1'
#
loop_
_entity.id
_entity.type
_entity.pdbx_description
1 polymer ?
#
loop_
_entity_poly.entity_id
_entity_poly.type
_entity_poly.pdbx_seq_one_letter_code
_entity_poly.pdbx_strand_id
1 'polypeptide(L)'
;MKSLFKIIRRYISSTILLVVFVVLLNILALSYVALQYEEGLNKMEGTSSTSASRQMEDIASQLTETPEGWRISQQGIDILNKNQYIWGMLLDENGDAVWEWQLPEGLPRSYSLADVASFSRWYLNDYPVRVWEYGKGLLVLGQDPGRFFRVILVFNNVYLDALYQYIVIFFVLNSVLIFVLALWFGYRFYRSLRPIARGVDALAESRPVLLSEKGITEELARKLNQTSRILERQSEKLRQRDNARTEWISGVSHDIRTPLALITGYAEALASEEDLSPEDHQRAESIRRQSLIIRQLISDLNLTSKLEYNAQPLHMEEYRPAVLLREIAADYYNEGLQECYEIDVKVSEEAEQICLTGDTGLMKRALRNVIGNSIRHNPEGCHIRTSLFSDSGNVIWRFSDTGPGIPRAVVDILQGRSDKQGNLHIMGLRIVTQIISAHGGRVLFPRNGEGAYEIEFILPEGKNEDAL
;
A
#
# COMPACT_ATOMS: atom_id res chain seq x y z
N MET A 1 -3.33 2.81 8.90
CA MET A 1 -4.51 2.12 8.34
C MET A 1 -5.82 2.93 8.44
N LYS A 2 -6.18 3.55 9.59
CA LYS A 2 -7.46 4.32 9.73
C LYS A 2 -7.59 5.50 8.75
N SER A 3 -6.52 6.24 8.45
CA SER A 3 -6.54 7.38 7.51
C SER A 3 -6.69 6.94 6.04
N LEU A 4 -6.00 5.87 5.63
CA LEU A 4 -6.13 5.31 4.27
C LEU A 4 -7.54 4.78 4.03
N PHE A 5 -8.10 4.06 5.00
CA PHE A 5 -9.48 3.57 4.94
C PHE A 5 -10.50 4.71 4.86
N LYS A 6 -10.26 5.82 5.59
CA LYS A 6 -11.11 7.02 5.53
C LYS A 6 -11.09 7.70 4.15
N ILE A 7 -9.91 7.77 3.53
CA ILE A 7 -9.73 8.32 2.17
C ILE A 7 -10.42 7.41 1.14
N ILE A 8 -10.19 6.10 1.19
CA ILE A 8 -10.82 5.13 0.29
C ILE A 8 -12.35 5.17 0.44
N ARG A 9 -12.85 5.15 1.67
CA ARG A 9 -14.30 5.25 1.94
C ARG A 9 -14.90 6.54 1.38
N ARG A 10 -14.23 7.69 1.57
CA ARG A 10 -14.69 8.98 1.06
C ARG A 10 -14.69 9.03 -0.45
N TYR A 11 -13.69 8.43 -1.09
CA TYR A 11 -13.60 8.32 -2.55
C TYR A 11 -14.70 7.43 -3.12
N ILE A 12 -14.86 6.22 -2.59
CA ILE A 12 -15.93 5.29 -3.00
C ILE A 12 -17.30 5.92 -2.77
N SER A 13 -17.54 6.55 -1.62
CA SER A 13 -18.79 7.26 -1.31
C SER A 13 -19.05 8.41 -2.30
N SER A 14 -18.04 9.18 -2.67
CA SER A 14 -18.15 10.26 -3.68
C SER A 14 -18.48 9.72 -5.07
N THR A 15 -17.88 8.61 -5.47
CA THR A 15 -18.15 7.97 -6.77
C THR A 15 -19.56 7.39 -6.80
N ILE A 16 -19.98 6.70 -5.74
CA ILE A 16 -21.35 6.17 -5.62
C ILE A 16 -22.36 7.32 -5.64
N LEU A 17 -22.11 8.41 -4.90
CA LEU A 17 -22.99 9.58 -4.87
C LEU A 17 -23.14 10.20 -6.26
N LEU A 18 -22.06 10.29 -7.02
CA LEU A 18 -22.10 10.81 -8.41
C LEU A 18 -22.94 9.90 -9.31
N VAL A 19 -22.75 8.58 -9.23
CA VAL A 19 -23.54 7.61 -10.01
C VAL A 19 -25.03 7.70 -9.65
N VAL A 20 -25.33 7.72 -8.35
CA VAL A 20 -26.73 7.87 -7.87
C VAL A 20 -27.32 9.19 -8.33
N PHE A 21 -26.57 10.30 -8.29
CA PHE A 21 -27.02 11.59 -8.76
C PHE A 21 -27.34 11.58 -10.25
N VAL A 22 -26.48 10.99 -11.09
CA VAL A 22 -26.72 10.87 -12.55
C VAL A 22 -27.94 10.01 -12.82
N VAL A 23 -28.11 8.88 -12.12
CA VAL A 23 -29.29 8.01 -12.26
C VAL A 23 -30.58 8.75 -11.84
N LEU A 24 -30.55 9.44 -10.70
CA LEU A 24 -31.70 10.24 -10.24
C LEU A 24 -32.05 11.37 -11.20
N LEU A 25 -31.04 12.04 -11.75
CA LEU A 25 -31.25 13.11 -12.74
C LEU A 25 -31.89 12.56 -14.02
N ASN A 26 -31.49 11.40 -14.49
CA ASN A 26 -32.07 10.71 -15.62
C ASN A 26 -33.55 10.29 -15.34
N ILE A 27 -33.80 9.73 -14.14
CA ILE A 27 -35.17 9.35 -13.72
C ILE A 27 -36.05 10.60 -13.63
N LEU A 28 -35.57 11.70 -13.05
CA LEU A 28 -36.28 12.97 -12.96
C LEU A 28 -36.58 13.57 -14.35
N ALA A 29 -35.60 13.53 -15.26
CA ALA A 29 -35.80 13.99 -16.64
C ALA A 29 -36.84 13.13 -17.35
N LEU A 30 -36.79 11.81 -17.22
CA LEU A 30 -37.76 10.90 -17.81
C LEU A 30 -39.17 11.11 -17.22
N SER A 31 -39.25 11.23 -15.88
CA SER A 31 -40.53 11.53 -15.18
C SER A 31 -41.09 12.86 -15.56
N TYR A 32 -40.25 13.90 -15.73
CA TYR A 32 -40.72 15.21 -16.20
C TYR A 32 -41.30 15.15 -17.61
N VAL A 33 -40.61 14.43 -18.53
CA VAL A 33 -41.12 14.22 -19.89
C VAL A 33 -42.44 13.43 -19.87
N ALA A 34 -42.52 12.38 -19.03
CA ALA A 34 -43.75 11.61 -18.89
C ALA A 34 -44.92 12.42 -18.32
N LEU A 35 -44.68 13.25 -17.28
CA LEU A 35 -45.68 14.13 -16.69
C LEU A 35 -46.14 15.21 -17.69
N GLN A 36 -45.22 15.83 -18.46
CA GLN A 36 -45.56 16.80 -19.49
C GLN A 36 -46.37 16.13 -20.62
N TYR A 37 -46.04 14.89 -20.96
CA TYR A 37 -46.79 14.11 -21.92
C TYR A 37 -48.18 13.77 -21.39
N GLU A 38 -48.30 13.31 -20.15
CA GLU A 38 -49.57 13.01 -19.48
C GLU A 38 -50.43 14.27 -19.25
N GLU A 39 -49.83 15.38 -18.83
CA GLU A 39 -50.50 16.67 -18.70
C GLU A 39 -50.90 17.24 -20.06
N GLY A 40 -50.11 17.01 -21.09
CA GLY A 40 -50.43 17.31 -22.48
C GLY A 40 -51.60 16.46 -22.98
N LEU A 41 -51.60 15.16 -22.71
CA LEU A 41 -52.70 14.25 -23.01
C LEU A 41 -53.95 14.60 -22.18
N ASN A 42 -53.85 14.90 -20.90
CA ASN A 42 -54.97 15.28 -20.04
C ASN A 42 -55.50 16.70 -20.39
N LYS A 43 -54.67 17.60 -20.89
CA LYS A 43 -55.10 18.89 -21.48
C LYS A 43 -55.70 18.73 -22.86
N MET A 44 -55.25 17.71 -23.62
CA MET A 44 -55.86 17.33 -24.90
C MET A 44 -57.10 16.46 -24.74
N GLU A 45 -57.10 15.57 -23.74
CA GLU A 45 -58.24 14.76 -23.31
C GLU A 45 -58.92 15.49 -22.12
N GLY A 46 -59.77 16.43 -22.40
CA GLY A 46 -60.76 16.89 -21.39
C GLY A 46 -61.64 15.77 -20.86
N THR A 47 -61.38 14.52 -21.33
CA THR A 47 -62.00 13.26 -20.90
C THR A 47 -61.19 12.10 -21.39
N SER A 48 -60.77 11.18 -20.53
CA SER A 48 -60.37 9.84 -20.98
C SER A 48 -61.50 9.29 -21.88
N SER A 49 -61.16 8.56 -22.95
CA SER A 49 -62.15 7.98 -23.88
C SER A 49 -63.23 7.18 -23.13
N THR A 50 -62.87 6.52 -22.02
CA THR A 50 -63.78 5.81 -21.13
C THR A 50 -64.71 6.75 -20.32
N SER A 51 -64.21 7.88 -19.87
CA SER A 51 -64.99 8.90 -19.16
C SER A 51 -65.94 9.60 -20.11
N ALA A 52 -65.48 9.93 -21.32
CA ALA A 52 -66.32 10.56 -22.34
C ALA A 52 -67.45 9.66 -22.83
N SER A 53 -67.17 8.39 -23.06
CA SER A 53 -68.18 7.42 -23.45
C SER A 53 -69.25 7.23 -22.41
N ARG A 54 -68.87 7.12 -21.09
CA ARG A 54 -69.82 7.07 -20.00
C ARG A 54 -70.68 8.32 -19.87
N GLN A 55 -70.08 9.51 -20.05
CA GLN A 55 -70.82 10.76 -20.04
C GLN A 55 -71.86 10.85 -21.16
N MET A 56 -71.47 10.39 -22.35
CA MET A 56 -72.41 10.34 -23.47
C MET A 56 -73.53 9.36 -23.24
N GLU A 57 -73.22 8.17 -22.68
CA GLU A 57 -74.18 7.14 -22.29
C GLU A 57 -75.15 7.66 -21.20
N ASP A 58 -74.61 8.35 -20.16
CA ASP A 58 -75.40 8.93 -19.07
C ASP A 58 -76.36 9.98 -19.64
N ILE A 59 -75.90 10.87 -20.55
CA ILE A 59 -76.77 11.88 -21.19
C ILE A 59 -77.80 11.18 -22.11
N ALA A 60 -77.38 10.21 -22.89
CA ALA A 60 -78.28 9.48 -23.78
C ALA A 60 -79.38 8.77 -22.97
N SER A 61 -79.09 8.21 -21.82
CA SER A 61 -80.10 7.55 -20.93
C SER A 61 -81.15 8.51 -20.37
N GLN A 62 -80.85 9.80 -20.40
CA GLN A 62 -81.82 10.91 -19.93
C GLN A 62 -82.73 11.40 -21.04
N LEU A 63 -82.54 10.96 -22.28
CA LEU A 63 -83.44 11.27 -23.41
C LEU A 63 -84.58 10.26 -23.42
N THR A 64 -85.81 10.74 -23.51
CA THR A 64 -87.04 9.89 -23.59
C THR A 64 -87.90 10.32 -24.71
N GLU A 65 -88.50 9.39 -25.44
CA GLU A 65 -89.48 9.66 -26.48
C GLU A 65 -90.86 9.82 -25.80
N THR A 66 -91.52 10.89 -26.06
CA THR A 66 -92.87 11.23 -25.58
C THR A 66 -93.81 11.35 -26.78
N PRO A 67 -95.14 11.28 -26.59
CA PRO A 67 -96.13 11.52 -27.69
C PRO A 67 -95.99 12.88 -28.37
N GLU A 68 -95.32 13.83 -27.73
CA GLU A 68 -95.09 15.18 -28.25
C GLU A 68 -93.69 15.36 -28.85
N GLY A 69 -92.83 14.31 -28.90
CA GLY A 69 -91.49 14.30 -29.40
C GLY A 69 -90.46 13.99 -28.33
N TRP A 70 -89.18 14.05 -28.66
CA TRP A 70 -88.04 13.75 -27.73
C TRP A 70 -87.88 14.84 -26.68
N ARG A 71 -87.69 14.42 -25.44
CA ARG A 71 -87.36 15.34 -24.32
C ARG A 71 -86.22 14.81 -23.46
N ILE A 72 -85.39 15.75 -22.95
CA ILE A 72 -84.33 15.41 -21.97
C ILE A 72 -84.80 15.76 -20.59
N SER A 73 -84.50 14.96 -19.61
CA SER A 73 -84.80 15.20 -18.18
C SER A 73 -83.98 16.40 -17.63
N GLN A 74 -84.47 17.03 -16.53
CA GLN A 74 -83.74 18.12 -15.88
C GLN A 74 -82.33 17.62 -15.44
N GLN A 75 -82.19 16.37 -15.00
CA GLN A 75 -80.95 15.76 -14.66
C GLN A 75 -80.02 15.64 -15.86
N GLY A 76 -80.52 15.35 -17.05
CA GLY A 76 -79.78 15.32 -18.28
C GLY A 76 -79.21 16.71 -18.65
N ILE A 77 -80.03 17.79 -18.47
CA ILE A 77 -79.56 19.19 -18.66
C ILE A 77 -78.44 19.54 -17.68
N ASP A 78 -78.56 19.13 -16.43
CA ASP A 78 -77.51 19.37 -15.40
C ASP A 78 -76.23 18.66 -15.77
N ILE A 79 -76.28 17.41 -16.33
CA ILE A 79 -75.11 16.64 -16.82
C ILE A 79 -74.53 17.38 -18.05
N LEU A 80 -75.32 17.87 -19.00
CA LEU A 80 -74.84 18.64 -20.15
C LEU A 80 -74.06 19.91 -19.75
N ASN A 81 -74.61 20.67 -18.80
CA ASN A 81 -74.03 21.90 -18.31
C ASN A 81 -72.69 21.55 -17.49
N LYS A 82 -72.72 20.55 -16.65
CA LYS A 82 -71.55 20.12 -15.87
C LYS A 82 -70.41 19.72 -16.77
N ASN A 83 -70.68 19.06 -17.88
CA ASN A 83 -69.68 18.63 -18.86
C ASN A 83 -69.40 19.68 -19.95
N GLN A 84 -69.91 20.87 -19.74
CA GLN A 84 -69.64 22.06 -20.62
C GLN A 84 -70.06 21.86 -22.09
N TYR A 85 -71.08 21.03 -22.33
CA TYR A 85 -71.78 21.04 -23.64
C TYR A 85 -72.62 22.31 -23.73
N ILE A 86 -72.61 22.94 -24.91
CA ILE A 86 -73.31 24.19 -25.13
C ILE A 86 -74.54 24.05 -26.03
N TRP A 87 -74.61 22.94 -26.79
CA TRP A 87 -75.79 22.55 -27.57
C TRP A 87 -75.81 21.06 -27.79
N GLY A 88 -76.96 20.49 -28.14
CA GLY A 88 -77.11 19.07 -28.51
C GLY A 88 -78.25 18.88 -29.50
N MET A 89 -78.13 17.81 -30.32
CA MET A 89 -79.18 17.37 -31.22
C MET A 89 -79.19 15.81 -31.26
N LEU A 90 -80.36 15.25 -31.56
CA LEU A 90 -80.52 13.84 -31.91
C LEU A 90 -80.92 13.75 -33.38
N LEU A 91 -80.10 13.06 -34.15
CA LEU A 91 -80.40 12.74 -35.55
C LEU A 91 -81.08 11.36 -35.66
N ASP A 92 -82.08 11.25 -36.55
CA ASP A 92 -82.68 9.94 -36.85
C ASP A 92 -81.88 9.14 -37.92
N GLU A 93 -82.44 8.02 -38.40
CA GLU A 93 -81.85 7.17 -39.43
C GLU A 93 -81.63 7.88 -40.78
N ASN A 94 -82.39 8.96 -41.04
CA ASN A 94 -82.27 9.75 -42.27
C ASN A 94 -81.30 10.93 -42.16
N GLY A 95 -80.77 11.17 -40.93
CA GLY A 95 -79.93 12.33 -40.63
C GLY A 95 -80.67 13.60 -40.26
N ASP A 96 -82.01 13.54 -40.04
CA ASP A 96 -82.82 14.65 -39.65
C ASP A 96 -82.83 14.86 -38.13
N ALA A 97 -82.73 16.11 -37.65
CA ALA A 97 -82.73 16.45 -36.24
C ALA A 97 -84.17 16.31 -35.66
N VAL A 98 -84.34 15.25 -34.84
CA VAL A 98 -85.59 14.90 -34.15
C VAL A 98 -85.69 15.50 -32.72
N TRP A 99 -84.57 15.97 -32.20
CA TRP A 99 -84.45 16.69 -30.93
C TRP A 99 -83.36 17.72 -30.96
N GLU A 100 -83.58 18.86 -30.33
CA GLU A 100 -82.64 19.99 -30.26
C GLU A 100 -82.63 20.53 -28.83
N TRP A 101 -81.39 20.88 -28.36
CA TRP A 101 -81.15 21.59 -27.11
C TRP A 101 -80.13 22.72 -27.38
N GLN A 102 -80.59 24.01 -27.23
CA GLN A 102 -79.75 25.18 -27.45
C GLN A 102 -78.97 25.13 -28.78
N LEU A 103 -79.57 24.55 -29.83
CA LEU A 103 -78.92 24.41 -31.13
C LEU A 103 -78.71 25.77 -31.77
N PRO A 104 -77.50 26.17 -32.16
CA PRO A 104 -77.25 27.44 -32.87
C PRO A 104 -78.05 27.55 -34.18
N GLU A 105 -78.61 28.79 -34.48
CA GLU A 105 -79.41 29.03 -35.70
C GLU A 105 -78.68 28.78 -37.02
N GLY A 106 -77.36 28.85 -37.01
CA GLY A 106 -76.44 28.57 -38.16
C GLY A 106 -76.21 27.15 -38.49
N LEU A 107 -76.69 26.19 -37.67
CA LEU A 107 -76.46 24.72 -37.91
C LEU A 107 -77.63 24.15 -38.73
N PRO A 108 -77.37 23.35 -39.79
CA PRO A 108 -78.40 22.58 -40.52
C PRO A 108 -79.14 21.64 -39.57
N ARG A 109 -80.35 21.26 -39.95
CA ARG A 109 -81.19 20.30 -39.23
C ARG A 109 -81.33 18.95 -39.97
N SER A 110 -80.66 18.82 -41.11
CA SER A 110 -80.56 17.59 -41.85
C SER A 110 -79.13 17.41 -42.35
N TYR A 111 -78.59 16.24 -42.21
CA TYR A 111 -77.23 15.93 -42.54
C TYR A 111 -77.14 14.64 -43.36
N SER A 112 -76.37 14.65 -44.42
CA SER A 112 -76.07 13.49 -45.19
C SER A 112 -75.10 12.52 -44.43
N LEU A 113 -75.03 11.26 -44.86
CA LEU A 113 -74.06 10.35 -44.30
C LEU A 113 -72.61 10.85 -44.40
N ALA A 114 -72.30 11.61 -45.47
CA ALA A 114 -71.00 12.21 -45.65
C ALA A 114 -70.72 13.29 -44.62
N ASP A 115 -71.72 14.13 -44.29
CA ASP A 115 -71.60 15.16 -43.26
C ASP A 115 -71.42 14.56 -41.87
N VAL A 116 -72.20 13.50 -41.54
CA VAL A 116 -72.07 12.78 -40.28
C VAL A 116 -70.70 12.16 -40.17
N ALA A 117 -70.20 11.48 -41.21
CA ALA A 117 -68.81 10.91 -41.19
C ALA A 117 -67.76 11.99 -41.07
N SER A 118 -67.93 13.18 -41.59
CA SER A 118 -67.02 14.31 -41.50
C SER A 118 -66.98 14.84 -40.10
N PHE A 119 -68.08 15.28 -39.50
CA PHE A 119 -68.08 15.91 -38.21
C PHE A 119 -67.88 14.93 -37.04
N SER A 120 -68.22 13.71 -37.20
CA SER A 120 -67.92 12.65 -36.20
C SER A 120 -66.43 12.54 -35.92
N ARG A 121 -65.60 12.82 -36.89
CA ARG A 121 -64.14 12.77 -36.78
C ARG A 121 -63.54 14.13 -36.43
N TRP A 122 -64.23 15.24 -36.72
CA TRP A 122 -63.64 16.58 -36.70
C TRP A 122 -64.53 17.63 -36.00
N TYR A 123 -64.89 18.67 -36.66
CA TYR A 123 -65.70 19.76 -36.17
C TYR A 123 -66.98 19.88 -36.99
N LEU A 124 -68.06 20.36 -36.36
CA LEU A 124 -69.28 20.78 -37.06
C LEU A 124 -69.40 22.29 -36.96
N ASN A 125 -69.21 23.02 -38.05
CA ASN A 125 -69.20 24.52 -38.11
C ASN A 125 -68.34 25.11 -36.95
N ASP A 126 -67.10 24.78 -36.91
CA ASP A 126 -66.09 25.16 -35.87
C ASP A 126 -66.38 24.69 -34.46
N TYR A 127 -67.46 23.98 -34.18
CA TYR A 127 -67.73 23.39 -32.88
C TYR A 127 -67.08 22.03 -32.79
N PRO A 128 -66.27 21.79 -31.73
CA PRO A 128 -65.86 20.43 -31.41
C PRO A 128 -67.06 19.61 -30.99
N VAL A 129 -67.36 18.51 -31.69
CA VAL A 129 -68.56 17.70 -31.42
C VAL A 129 -68.18 16.31 -30.94
N ARG A 130 -69.04 15.77 -30.06
CA ARG A 130 -69.02 14.37 -29.69
C ARG A 130 -70.28 13.70 -30.20
N VAL A 131 -70.12 12.48 -30.70
CA VAL A 131 -71.19 11.69 -31.25
C VAL A 131 -71.36 10.39 -30.48
N TRP A 132 -72.59 9.96 -30.27
CA TRP A 132 -72.89 8.71 -29.58
C TRP A 132 -74.11 8.05 -30.23
N GLU A 133 -74.01 6.74 -30.42
CA GLU A 133 -75.11 5.93 -30.94
C GLU A 133 -76.25 5.93 -29.93
N TYR A 134 -77.46 6.20 -30.38
CA TYR A 134 -78.70 6.18 -29.59
C TYR A 134 -79.88 5.59 -30.39
N GLY A 135 -80.25 4.34 -29.97
CA GLY A 135 -81.25 3.59 -30.69
C GLY A 135 -80.83 3.35 -32.13
N LYS A 136 -81.65 3.90 -33.10
CA LYS A 136 -81.29 3.88 -34.52
C LYS A 136 -80.77 5.23 -35.01
N GLY A 137 -80.59 6.16 -34.11
CA GLY A 137 -80.15 7.54 -34.44
C GLY A 137 -78.76 7.85 -33.81
N LEU A 138 -78.38 9.14 -33.89
CA LEU A 138 -77.09 9.62 -33.42
C LEU A 138 -77.27 10.86 -32.55
N LEU A 139 -76.86 10.74 -31.27
CA LEU A 139 -76.73 11.89 -30.38
C LEU A 139 -75.48 12.72 -30.71
N VAL A 140 -75.62 13.99 -30.97
CA VAL A 140 -74.54 14.93 -31.29
C VAL A 140 -74.52 15.99 -30.24
N LEU A 141 -73.39 16.18 -29.55
CA LEU A 141 -73.24 17.23 -28.54
C LEU A 141 -72.03 18.10 -28.89
N GLY A 142 -72.28 19.43 -28.88
CA GLY A 142 -71.29 20.46 -29.23
C GLY A 142 -70.66 21.08 -27.97
N GLN A 143 -69.40 21.41 -28.09
CA GLN A 143 -68.59 22.06 -27.04
C GLN A 143 -68.18 23.49 -27.57
N ASP A 144 -67.78 24.36 -26.62
CA ASP A 144 -67.31 25.68 -26.94
C ASP A 144 -65.95 25.67 -27.68
N PRO A 145 -65.82 26.17 -28.90
CA PRO A 145 -64.59 26.21 -29.66
C PRO A 145 -63.51 27.07 -29.02
N GLY A 146 -63.90 28.02 -28.14
CA GLY A 146 -62.88 28.80 -27.36
C GLY A 146 -62.19 28.06 -26.22
N ARG A 147 -62.79 26.93 -25.82
CA ARG A 147 -62.28 26.12 -24.68
C ARG A 147 -61.74 24.78 -25.05
N PHE A 148 -62.26 24.18 -26.10
CA PHE A 148 -61.94 22.82 -26.47
C PHE A 148 -61.33 22.77 -27.86
N PHE A 149 -60.17 22.09 -27.93
CA PHE A 149 -59.48 21.82 -29.18
C PHE A 149 -59.39 20.31 -29.36
N ARG A 150 -59.91 19.80 -30.46
CA ARG A 150 -59.90 18.35 -30.74
C ARG A 150 -58.72 17.98 -31.66
N VAL A 151 -57.89 17.04 -31.23
CA VAL A 151 -56.81 16.46 -32.04
C VAL A 151 -57.02 14.96 -32.15
N ILE A 152 -57.01 14.45 -33.35
CA ILE A 152 -56.95 12.98 -33.58
C ILE A 152 -55.49 12.61 -33.79
N LEU A 153 -54.89 12.02 -32.79
CA LEU A 153 -53.52 11.52 -32.88
C LEU A 153 -53.55 10.03 -33.32
N VAL A 154 -53.10 9.75 -34.55
CA VAL A 154 -52.89 8.41 -35.04
C VAL A 154 -51.39 8.14 -35.06
N PHE A 155 -50.93 7.33 -34.16
CA PHE A 155 -49.52 6.91 -34.13
C PHE A 155 -49.30 5.73 -35.08
N ASN A 156 -48.28 5.85 -35.91
CA ASN A 156 -47.79 4.71 -36.65
C ASN A 156 -46.92 3.87 -35.70
N ASN A 157 -47.12 2.54 -35.69
CA ASN A 157 -46.31 1.59 -34.87
C ASN A 157 -44.80 1.76 -35.09
N VAL A 158 -44.38 2.14 -36.30
CA VAL A 158 -42.97 2.44 -36.61
C VAL A 158 -42.39 3.51 -35.68
N TYR A 159 -43.15 4.52 -35.25
CA TYR A 159 -42.71 5.56 -34.31
C TYR A 159 -42.60 5.02 -32.84
N LEU A 160 -43.46 4.06 -32.48
CA LEU A 160 -43.40 3.44 -31.15
C LEU A 160 -42.16 2.54 -31.01
N ASP A 161 -41.89 1.78 -32.09
CA ASP A 161 -40.68 0.95 -32.16
C ASP A 161 -39.39 1.79 -32.14
N ALA A 162 -39.43 2.91 -32.92
CA ALA A 162 -38.31 3.87 -32.89
C ALA A 162 -38.11 4.49 -31.49
N LEU A 163 -39.17 4.85 -30.78
CA LEU A 163 -39.11 5.38 -29.42
C LEU A 163 -38.46 4.42 -28.46
N TYR A 164 -38.83 3.10 -28.53
CA TYR A 164 -38.22 2.08 -27.74
C TYR A 164 -36.71 1.97 -28.01
N GLN A 165 -36.30 1.98 -29.29
CA GLN A 165 -34.87 1.96 -29.65
C GLN A 165 -34.11 3.17 -29.09
N TYR A 166 -34.68 4.37 -29.16
CA TYR A 166 -34.07 5.58 -28.59
C TYR A 166 -33.93 5.50 -27.08
N ILE A 167 -34.90 4.95 -26.37
CA ILE A 167 -34.82 4.70 -24.91
C ILE A 167 -33.68 3.76 -24.58
N VAL A 168 -33.56 2.62 -25.31
CA VAL A 168 -32.47 1.67 -25.09
C VAL A 168 -31.12 2.31 -25.36
N ILE A 169 -30.96 3.02 -26.48
CA ILE A 169 -29.72 3.73 -26.81
C ILE A 169 -29.35 4.75 -25.72
N PHE A 170 -30.35 5.50 -25.22
CA PHE A 170 -30.13 6.46 -24.12
C PHE A 170 -29.59 5.79 -22.86
N PHE A 171 -30.15 4.65 -22.43
CA PHE A 171 -29.66 3.92 -21.26
C PHE A 171 -28.27 3.33 -21.49
N VAL A 172 -27.99 2.80 -22.69
CA VAL A 172 -26.66 2.29 -23.03
C VAL A 172 -25.62 3.40 -23.00
N LEU A 173 -25.89 4.54 -23.61
CA LEU A 173 -24.97 5.69 -23.60
C LEU A 173 -24.69 6.20 -22.19
N ASN A 174 -25.71 6.31 -21.33
CA ASN A 174 -25.53 6.69 -19.93
C ASN A 174 -24.69 5.66 -19.16
N SER A 175 -24.92 4.37 -19.38
CA SER A 175 -24.14 3.30 -18.76
C SER A 175 -22.66 3.36 -19.16
N VAL A 176 -22.39 3.57 -20.45
CA VAL A 176 -21.01 3.76 -20.96
C VAL A 176 -20.38 5.01 -20.37
N LEU A 177 -21.09 6.12 -20.29
CA LEU A 177 -20.60 7.36 -19.69
C LEU A 177 -20.23 7.16 -18.22
N ILE A 178 -21.09 6.52 -17.43
CA ILE A 178 -20.84 6.20 -16.01
C ILE A 178 -19.58 5.31 -15.89
N PHE A 179 -19.46 4.30 -16.75
CA PHE A 179 -18.30 3.40 -16.74
C PHE A 179 -17.00 4.15 -17.07
N VAL A 180 -16.97 4.98 -18.08
CA VAL A 180 -15.81 5.80 -18.45
C VAL A 180 -15.43 6.76 -17.32
N LEU A 181 -16.40 7.42 -16.70
CA LEU A 181 -16.14 8.30 -15.55
C LEU A 181 -15.59 7.53 -14.36
N ALA A 182 -16.13 6.34 -14.07
CA ALA A 182 -15.63 5.49 -12.99
C ALA A 182 -14.16 5.06 -13.23
N LEU A 183 -13.81 4.68 -14.46
CA LEU A 183 -12.44 4.35 -14.84
C LEU A 183 -11.49 5.56 -14.71
N TRP A 184 -11.93 6.73 -15.19
CA TRP A 184 -11.15 7.96 -15.10
C TRP A 184 -10.87 8.38 -13.66
N PHE A 185 -11.89 8.33 -12.80
CA PHE A 185 -11.73 8.61 -11.37
C PHE A 185 -10.85 7.57 -10.69
N GLY A 186 -11.03 6.27 -11.02
CA GLY A 186 -10.19 5.17 -10.50
C GLY A 186 -8.71 5.37 -10.85
N TYR A 187 -8.42 5.69 -12.12
CA TYR A 187 -7.07 5.98 -12.58
C TYR A 187 -6.46 7.22 -11.87
N ARG A 188 -7.23 8.30 -11.75
CA ARG A 188 -6.79 9.53 -11.05
C ARG A 188 -6.48 9.24 -9.57
N PHE A 189 -7.28 8.43 -8.92
CA PHE A 189 -7.06 8.00 -7.54
C PHE A 189 -5.80 7.13 -7.40
N TYR A 190 -5.65 6.12 -8.25
CA TYR A 190 -4.46 5.28 -8.31
C TYR A 190 -3.19 6.12 -8.49
N ARG A 191 -3.21 7.05 -9.44
CA ARG A 191 -2.08 7.95 -9.69
C ARG A 191 -1.72 8.82 -8.48
N SER A 192 -2.69 9.21 -7.66
CA SER A 192 -2.44 9.99 -6.44
C SER A 192 -1.87 9.17 -5.29
N LEU A 193 -2.16 7.86 -5.23
CA LEU A 193 -1.65 6.95 -4.18
C LEU A 193 -0.26 6.39 -4.47
N ARG A 194 0.10 6.24 -5.73
CA ARG A 194 1.38 5.65 -6.15
C ARG A 194 2.62 6.30 -5.51
N PRO A 195 2.73 7.65 -5.41
CA PRO A 195 3.86 8.29 -4.72
C PRO A 195 3.94 7.95 -3.23
N ILE A 196 2.78 7.80 -2.58
CA ILE A 196 2.72 7.44 -1.15
C ILE A 196 3.24 6.01 -0.93
N ALA A 197 2.79 5.05 -1.76
CA ALA A 197 3.27 3.67 -1.68
C ALA A 197 4.80 3.61 -1.85
N ARG A 198 5.34 4.27 -2.89
CA ARG A 198 6.78 4.35 -3.11
C ARG A 198 7.53 5.04 -1.96
N GLY A 199 6.93 6.05 -1.34
CA GLY A 199 7.49 6.71 -0.18
C GLY A 199 7.56 5.79 1.05
N VAL A 200 6.59 4.92 1.23
CA VAL A 200 6.62 3.90 2.29
C VAL A 200 7.74 2.89 2.05
N ASP A 201 7.86 2.40 0.80
CA ASP A 201 8.92 1.45 0.42
C ASP A 201 10.31 2.09 0.62
N ALA A 202 10.50 3.35 0.21
CA ALA A 202 11.75 4.09 0.40
C ALA A 202 12.10 4.27 1.88
N LEU A 203 11.10 4.53 2.76
CA LEU A 203 11.34 4.61 4.20
C LEU A 203 11.71 3.26 4.81
N ALA A 204 11.14 2.16 4.32
CA ALA A 204 11.51 0.81 4.76
C ALA A 204 12.98 0.49 4.42
N GLU A 205 13.50 1.06 3.33
CA GLU A 205 14.91 0.97 2.91
C GLU A 205 15.78 2.08 3.52
N SER A 206 15.30 2.76 4.57
CA SER A 206 15.99 3.86 5.24
C SER A 206 16.39 5.04 4.34
N ARG A 207 15.72 5.20 3.19
CA ARG A 207 15.92 6.32 2.29
C ARG A 207 15.02 7.51 2.65
N PRO A 208 15.54 8.77 2.65
CA PRO A 208 14.74 9.94 2.95
C PRO A 208 13.65 10.15 1.91
N VAL A 209 12.48 10.59 2.35
CA VAL A 209 11.30 10.80 1.51
C VAL A 209 10.82 12.24 1.62
N LEU A 210 10.59 12.87 0.45
CA LEU A 210 9.96 14.17 0.34
C LEU A 210 8.84 14.11 -0.71
N LEU A 211 7.59 14.03 -0.25
CA LEU A 211 6.40 13.99 -1.08
C LEU A 211 5.74 15.36 -1.17
N SER A 212 5.11 15.63 -2.32
CA SER A 212 4.30 16.84 -2.50
C SER A 212 3.06 16.81 -1.61
N GLU A 213 2.89 17.82 -0.77
CA GLU A 213 1.75 17.97 0.14
C GLU A 213 0.59 18.68 -0.55
N LYS A 214 0.05 18.09 -1.63
CA LYS A 214 -1.07 18.65 -2.41
C LYS A 214 -2.10 17.58 -2.76
N GLY A 215 -3.35 17.98 -2.83
CA GLY A 215 -4.44 17.15 -3.32
C GLY A 215 -5.05 16.19 -2.29
N ILE A 216 -5.61 15.09 -2.76
CA ILE A 216 -6.40 14.15 -1.94
C ILE A 216 -5.54 13.45 -0.86
N THR A 217 -4.24 13.29 -1.13
CA THR A 217 -3.28 12.61 -0.26
C THR A 217 -2.40 13.55 0.56
N GLU A 218 -2.71 14.86 0.61
CA GLU A 218 -1.94 15.89 1.31
C GLU A 218 -1.61 15.52 2.75
N GLU A 219 -2.60 15.15 3.56
CA GLU A 219 -2.41 14.81 4.97
C GLU A 219 -1.50 13.59 5.14
N LEU A 220 -1.64 12.59 4.25
CA LEU A 220 -0.82 11.39 4.28
C LEU A 220 0.63 11.69 3.86
N ALA A 221 0.83 12.51 2.83
CA ALA A 221 2.14 12.97 2.39
C ALA A 221 2.84 13.78 3.50
N ARG A 222 2.11 14.68 4.17
CA ARG A 222 2.63 15.45 5.31
C ARG A 222 3.10 14.56 6.45
N LYS A 223 2.29 13.57 6.84
CA LYS A 223 2.67 12.61 7.90
C LYS A 223 3.89 11.78 7.51
N LEU A 224 3.96 11.34 6.25
CA LEU A 224 5.08 10.57 5.75
C LEU A 224 6.37 11.40 5.73
N ASN A 225 6.31 12.65 5.25
CA ASN A 225 7.41 13.60 5.29
C ASN A 225 7.88 13.87 6.74
N GLN A 226 6.93 14.02 7.68
CA GLN A 226 7.26 14.21 9.10
C GLN A 226 7.96 12.98 9.67
N THR A 227 7.47 11.77 9.38
CA THR A 227 8.10 10.52 9.83
C THR A 227 9.50 10.38 9.24
N SER A 228 9.68 10.69 7.94
CA SER A 228 10.99 10.69 7.28
C SER A 228 12.00 11.58 8.01
N ARG A 229 11.61 12.83 8.32
CA ARG A 229 12.47 13.77 9.05
C ARG A 229 12.80 13.30 10.48
N ILE A 230 11.87 12.64 11.15
CA ILE A 230 12.11 12.08 12.50
C ILE A 230 13.12 10.95 12.41
N LEU A 231 12.97 10.02 11.47
CA LEU A 231 13.89 8.90 11.27
C LEU A 231 15.29 9.40 10.89
N GLU A 232 15.40 10.36 9.99
CA GLU A 232 16.66 10.99 9.61
C GLU A 232 17.37 11.63 10.82
N ARG A 233 16.64 12.40 11.64
CA ARG A 233 17.18 12.99 12.87
C ARG A 233 17.60 11.93 13.89
N GLN A 234 16.85 10.84 14.00
CA GLN A 234 17.22 9.75 14.91
C GLN A 234 18.48 9.04 14.43
N SER A 235 18.59 8.74 13.13
CA SER A 235 19.78 8.13 12.52
C SER A 235 21.02 9.03 12.74
N GLU A 236 20.90 10.32 12.48
CA GLU A 236 22.00 11.26 12.70
C GLU A 236 22.43 11.36 14.17
N LYS A 237 21.47 11.39 15.12
CA LYS A 237 21.79 11.36 16.56
C LYS A 237 22.47 10.07 16.98
N LEU A 238 22.06 8.93 16.43
CA LEU A 238 22.73 7.66 16.70
C LEU A 238 24.18 7.71 16.20
N ARG A 239 24.38 8.16 14.96
CA ARG A 239 25.73 8.32 14.39
C ARG A 239 26.62 9.26 15.18
N GLN A 240 26.08 10.41 15.61
CA GLN A 240 26.82 11.35 16.48
C GLN A 240 27.20 10.73 17.82
N ARG A 241 26.29 10.00 18.45
CA ARG A 241 26.55 9.29 19.71
C ARG A 241 27.65 8.23 19.52
N ASP A 242 27.61 7.46 18.43
CA ASP A 242 28.54 6.38 18.17
C ASP A 242 29.94 6.95 17.83
N ASN A 243 30.01 8.03 17.06
CA ASN A 243 31.25 8.78 16.82
C ASN A 243 31.85 9.35 18.11
N ALA A 244 31.04 9.99 18.95
CA ALA A 244 31.49 10.55 20.21
C ALA A 244 32.02 9.45 21.17
N ARG A 245 31.37 8.27 21.18
CA ARG A 245 31.83 7.13 21.97
C ARG A 245 33.19 6.60 21.49
N THR A 246 33.36 6.48 20.17
CA THR A 246 34.63 6.04 19.57
C THR A 246 35.77 7.05 19.87
N GLU A 247 35.49 8.33 19.73
CA GLU A 247 36.44 9.40 20.02
C GLU A 247 36.81 9.41 21.50
N TRP A 248 35.83 9.28 22.42
CA TRP A 248 36.05 9.20 23.84
C TRP A 248 36.95 8.02 24.23
N ILE A 249 36.65 6.80 23.72
CA ILE A 249 37.49 5.61 23.98
C ILE A 249 38.90 5.80 23.44
N SER A 250 39.06 6.43 22.27
CA SER A 250 40.38 6.74 21.71
C SER A 250 41.18 7.72 22.58
N GLY A 251 40.51 8.76 23.05
CA GLY A 251 41.10 9.75 23.97
C GLY A 251 41.55 9.10 25.27
N VAL A 252 40.67 8.41 25.95
CA VAL A 252 40.97 7.67 27.19
C VAL A 252 42.12 6.67 26.99
N SER A 253 42.11 5.95 25.84
CA SER A 253 43.19 5.00 25.53
C SER A 253 44.55 5.68 25.38
N HIS A 254 44.60 6.89 24.82
CA HIS A 254 45.82 7.69 24.72
C HIS A 254 46.28 8.15 26.08
N ASP A 255 45.39 8.68 26.89
CA ASP A 255 45.70 9.24 28.20
C ASP A 255 46.16 8.21 29.22
N ILE A 256 45.72 6.95 29.10
CA ILE A 256 46.19 5.85 29.92
C ILE A 256 47.53 5.29 29.38
N ARG A 257 47.80 5.30 28.10
CA ARG A 257 49.03 4.76 27.51
C ARG A 257 50.27 5.45 28.03
N THR A 258 50.22 6.78 28.22
CA THR A 258 51.36 7.58 28.67
C THR A 258 51.84 7.21 30.11
N PRO A 259 50.98 7.26 31.15
CA PRO A 259 51.39 6.86 32.47
C PRO A 259 51.78 5.36 32.54
N LEU A 260 51.11 4.51 31.76
CA LEU A 260 51.41 3.09 31.72
C LEU A 260 52.80 2.80 31.11
N ALA A 261 53.22 3.56 30.09
CA ALA A 261 54.55 3.46 29.52
C ALA A 261 55.62 3.85 30.55
N LEU A 262 55.38 4.87 31.40
CA LEU A 262 56.28 5.23 32.50
C LEU A 262 56.40 4.12 33.55
N ILE A 263 55.24 3.55 33.96
CA ILE A 263 55.21 2.44 34.94
C ILE A 263 55.98 1.22 34.36
N THR A 264 55.74 0.89 33.07
CA THR A 264 56.46 -0.19 32.43
C THR A 264 57.96 0.06 32.36
N GLY A 265 58.39 1.28 32.01
CA GLY A 265 59.79 1.67 31.94
C GLY A 265 60.49 1.65 33.32
N TYR A 266 59.82 2.12 34.37
CA TYR A 266 60.38 2.02 35.74
C TYR A 266 60.47 0.58 36.23
N ALA A 267 59.45 -0.26 35.95
CA ALA A 267 59.47 -1.66 36.30
C ALA A 267 60.58 -2.41 35.55
N GLU A 268 60.83 -2.08 34.29
CA GLU A 268 61.88 -2.65 33.45
C GLU A 268 63.29 -2.22 33.94
N ALA A 269 63.45 -0.93 34.30
CA ALA A 269 64.71 -0.45 34.89
C ALA A 269 65.02 -1.15 36.22
N LEU A 270 64.02 -1.27 37.12
CA LEU A 270 64.14 -1.96 38.36
C LEU A 270 64.45 -3.46 38.15
N ALA A 271 63.82 -4.13 37.22
CA ALA A 271 64.05 -5.53 36.91
C ALA A 271 65.44 -5.78 36.30
N SER A 272 66.15 -4.73 35.84
CA SER A 272 67.47 -4.80 35.24
C SER A 272 68.61 -4.46 36.25
N GLU A 273 68.28 -4.03 37.48
CA GLU A 273 69.29 -3.73 38.55
C GLU A 273 69.84 -5.01 39.17
N GLU A 274 71.19 -5.18 39.08
CA GLU A 274 71.86 -6.38 39.60
C GLU A 274 71.87 -6.46 41.14
N ASP A 275 71.70 -5.36 41.86
CA ASP A 275 71.75 -5.28 43.31
C ASP A 275 70.42 -5.48 44.03
N LEU A 276 69.34 -5.80 43.30
CA LEU A 276 68.01 -6.02 43.87
C LEU A 276 67.88 -7.38 44.54
N SER A 277 67.07 -7.42 45.60
CA SER A 277 66.73 -8.70 46.21
C SER A 277 65.93 -9.57 45.23
N PRO A 278 66.03 -10.90 45.28
CA PRO A 278 65.25 -11.79 44.41
C PRO A 278 63.73 -11.57 44.48
N GLU A 279 63.22 -11.13 45.67
CA GLU A 279 61.84 -10.78 45.89
C GLU A 279 61.43 -9.47 45.16
N ASP A 280 62.29 -8.46 45.22
CA ASP A 280 62.01 -7.16 44.58
C ASP A 280 62.14 -7.28 43.04
N HIS A 281 63.10 -8.09 42.56
CA HIS A 281 63.20 -8.42 41.15
C HIS A 281 61.90 -9.12 40.63
N GLN A 282 61.37 -10.07 41.39
CA GLN A 282 60.12 -10.76 41.05
C GLN A 282 58.92 -9.79 41.08
N ARG A 283 58.87 -8.83 42.01
CA ARG A 283 57.87 -7.77 42.08
C ARG A 283 57.96 -6.83 40.87
N ALA A 284 59.13 -6.36 40.50
CA ALA A 284 59.38 -5.52 39.36
C ALA A 284 58.93 -6.21 38.06
N GLU A 285 59.30 -7.47 37.87
CA GLU A 285 58.86 -8.24 36.70
C GLU A 285 57.34 -8.47 36.67
N SER A 286 56.70 -8.66 37.84
CA SER A 286 55.24 -8.76 37.93
C SER A 286 54.56 -7.45 37.56
N ILE A 287 55.09 -6.28 38.02
CA ILE A 287 54.55 -4.96 37.62
C ILE A 287 54.72 -4.76 36.13
N ARG A 288 55.89 -5.08 35.57
CA ARG A 288 56.16 -5.00 34.14
C ARG A 288 55.15 -5.85 33.33
N ARG A 289 54.93 -7.07 33.73
CA ARG A 289 53.99 -8.03 33.09
C ARG A 289 52.55 -7.50 33.16
N GLN A 290 52.08 -7.01 34.32
CA GLN A 290 50.74 -6.48 34.47
C GLN A 290 50.54 -5.22 33.63
N SER A 291 51.55 -4.35 33.53
CA SER A 291 51.54 -3.13 32.74
C SER A 291 51.39 -3.46 31.23
N LEU A 292 52.10 -4.49 30.76
CA LEU A 292 51.96 -4.98 29.36
C LEU A 292 50.57 -5.53 29.11
N ILE A 293 49.97 -6.26 30.04
CA ILE A 293 48.58 -6.77 29.94
C ILE A 293 47.58 -5.64 29.83
N ILE A 294 47.69 -4.61 30.71
CA ILE A 294 46.81 -3.43 30.69
C ILE A 294 46.94 -2.70 29.34
N ARG A 295 48.19 -2.51 28.85
CA ARG A 295 48.42 -1.91 27.52
C ARG A 295 47.71 -2.64 26.40
N GLN A 296 47.78 -3.99 26.46
CA GLN A 296 47.06 -4.81 25.46
C GLN A 296 45.55 -4.68 25.58
N LEU A 297 45.00 -4.73 26.80
CA LEU A 297 43.54 -4.53 27.02
C LEU A 297 43.02 -3.21 26.50
N ILE A 298 43.77 -2.12 26.71
CA ILE A 298 43.42 -0.77 26.20
C ILE A 298 43.47 -0.76 24.67
N SER A 299 44.49 -1.36 24.07
CA SER A 299 44.62 -1.51 22.63
C SER A 299 43.44 -2.32 22.04
N ASP A 300 43.07 -3.38 22.73
CA ASP A 300 41.97 -4.27 22.34
C ASP A 300 40.61 -3.55 22.44
N LEU A 301 40.38 -2.76 23.51
CA LEU A 301 39.17 -1.96 23.70
C LEU A 301 39.02 -0.89 22.60
N ASN A 302 40.12 -0.21 22.27
CA ASN A 302 40.13 0.81 21.23
C ASN A 302 39.83 0.20 19.85
N LEU A 303 40.47 -0.92 19.51
CA LEU A 303 40.23 -1.62 18.25
C LEU A 303 38.79 -2.15 18.18
N THR A 304 38.29 -2.79 19.23
CA THR A 304 36.93 -3.29 19.33
C THR A 304 35.92 -2.16 19.06
N SER A 305 36.09 -1.01 19.73
CA SER A 305 35.23 0.15 19.52
C SER A 305 35.26 0.63 18.06
N LYS A 306 36.45 0.76 17.47
CA LYS A 306 36.59 1.23 16.09
C LYS A 306 35.97 0.24 15.07
N LEU A 307 36.12 -1.07 15.27
CA LEU A 307 35.53 -2.10 14.40
C LEU A 307 34.01 -2.14 14.57
N GLU A 308 33.49 -2.04 15.81
CA GLU A 308 32.06 -2.06 16.11
C GLU A 308 31.28 -0.94 15.39
N TYR A 309 31.92 0.22 15.22
CA TYR A 309 31.29 1.40 14.60
C TYR A 309 31.81 1.68 13.19
N ASN A 310 32.46 0.72 12.53
CA ASN A 310 33.06 0.86 11.20
C ASN A 310 33.98 2.09 11.06
N ALA A 311 34.62 2.48 12.18
CA ALA A 311 35.53 3.63 12.24
C ALA A 311 37.01 3.24 12.07
N GLN A 312 37.32 1.94 11.92
CA GLN A 312 38.65 1.43 11.63
C GLN A 312 38.90 1.44 10.13
N PRO A 313 39.80 2.29 9.61
CA PRO A 313 40.22 2.16 8.21
C PRO A 313 40.95 0.85 8.02
N LEU A 314 40.57 0.07 7.01
CA LEU A 314 41.21 -1.18 6.64
C LEU A 314 42.27 -0.90 5.56
N HIS A 315 43.47 -1.41 5.77
CA HIS A 315 44.54 -1.39 4.79
C HIS A 315 44.51 -2.71 3.98
N MET A 316 43.67 -2.70 2.95
CA MET A 316 43.43 -3.88 2.12
C MET A 316 44.62 -4.12 1.19
N GLU A 317 45.25 -5.28 1.31
CA GLU A 317 46.34 -5.76 0.46
C GLU A 317 46.13 -7.23 0.09
N GLU A 318 46.76 -7.68 -1.00
CA GLU A 318 46.73 -9.09 -1.38
C GLU A 318 47.74 -9.88 -0.52
N TYR A 319 47.26 -10.98 0.07
CA TYR A 319 48.11 -11.87 0.86
C TYR A 319 47.75 -13.33 0.65
N ARG A 320 48.71 -14.22 0.93
CA ARG A 320 48.47 -15.65 0.92
C ARG A 320 48.18 -16.16 2.36
N PRO A 321 46.96 -16.68 2.62
CA PRO A 321 46.58 -17.19 3.92
C PRO A 321 47.54 -18.26 4.48
N ALA A 322 48.02 -19.16 3.63
CA ALA A 322 48.97 -20.20 3.97
C ALA A 322 50.29 -19.65 4.49
N VAL A 323 50.82 -18.62 3.83
CA VAL A 323 52.07 -17.95 4.24
C VAL A 323 51.88 -17.25 5.57
N LEU A 324 50.76 -16.50 5.72
CA LEU A 324 50.45 -15.78 6.94
C LEU A 324 50.33 -16.71 8.15
N LEU A 325 49.68 -17.86 7.99
CA LEU A 325 49.51 -18.85 9.08
C LEU A 325 50.85 -19.43 9.51
N ARG A 326 51.73 -19.79 8.56
CA ARG A 326 53.06 -20.30 8.86
C ARG A 326 53.97 -19.24 9.52
N GLU A 327 53.88 -17.99 9.06
CA GLU A 327 54.58 -16.86 9.66
C GLU A 327 54.22 -16.69 11.13
N ILE A 328 52.95 -16.71 11.47
CA ILE A 328 52.48 -16.58 12.87
C ILE A 328 52.94 -17.78 13.72
N ALA A 329 52.88 -19.02 13.20
CA ALA A 329 53.38 -20.17 13.92
C ALA A 329 54.90 -20.09 14.15
N ALA A 330 55.69 -19.68 13.17
CA ALA A 330 57.11 -19.45 13.27
C ALA A 330 57.45 -18.33 14.28
N ASP A 331 56.67 -17.24 14.30
CA ASP A 331 56.83 -16.16 15.27
C ASP A 331 56.76 -16.65 16.71
N TYR A 332 55.80 -17.53 17.05
CA TYR A 332 55.69 -18.10 18.39
C TYR A 332 56.92 -18.91 18.79
N TYR A 333 57.48 -19.75 17.87
CA TYR A 333 58.69 -20.47 18.14
C TYR A 333 59.91 -19.57 18.31
N ASN A 334 60.02 -18.52 17.50
CA ASN A 334 61.10 -17.53 17.59
C ASN A 334 61.00 -16.65 18.85
N GLU A 335 59.79 -16.39 19.36
CA GLU A 335 59.54 -15.70 20.62
C GLU A 335 59.80 -16.53 21.86
N GLY A 336 60.24 -17.81 21.71
CA GLY A 336 60.59 -18.71 22.80
C GLY A 336 59.40 -19.49 23.36
N LEU A 337 58.55 -20.03 22.50
CA LEU A 337 57.46 -20.90 22.90
C LEU A 337 58.01 -22.07 23.75
N GLN A 338 57.41 -22.31 24.92
CA GLN A 338 57.86 -23.39 25.85
C GLN A 338 57.65 -24.75 25.19
N GLU A 339 58.52 -25.71 25.49
CA GLU A 339 58.51 -27.08 24.91
C GLU A 339 57.19 -27.85 25.18
N CYS A 340 56.43 -27.45 26.17
CA CYS A 340 55.13 -28.07 26.46
C CYS A 340 54.03 -27.69 25.49
N TYR A 341 54.26 -26.73 24.55
CA TYR A 341 53.31 -26.34 23.50
C TYR A 341 53.86 -26.75 22.15
N GLU A 342 52.97 -27.27 21.31
CA GLU A 342 53.29 -27.62 19.92
C GLU A 342 52.22 -26.98 19.00
N ILE A 343 52.67 -26.35 17.90
CA ILE A 343 51.77 -25.76 16.90
C ILE A 343 51.91 -26.52 15.59
N ASP A 344 50.91 -27.30 15.22
CA ASP A 344 50.82 -28.03 13.94
C ASP A 344 50.05 -27.21 12.90
N VAL A 345 50.66 -27.02 11.72
CA VAL A 345 50.07 -26.25 10.61
C VAL A 345 49.86 -27.19 9.43
N LYS A 346 48.59 -27.41 9.09
CA LYS A 346 48.18 -28.19 7.91
C LYS A 346 47.49 -27.29 6.88
N VAL A 347 47.96 -27.33 5.66
CA VAL A 347 47.41 -26.58 4.54
C VAL A 347 47.08 -27.58 3.43
N SER A 348 45.83 -27.49 2.89
CA SER A 348 45.48 -28.32 1.74
C SER A 348 46.17 -27.80 0.47
N GLU A 349 46.39 -28.69 -0.51
CA GLU A 349 47.05 -28.35 -1.77
C GLU A 349 46.30 -27.21 -2.50
N GLU A 350 44.96 -27.22 -2.44
CA GLU A 350 44.11 -26.19 -3.04
C GLU A 350 44.29 -24.83 -2.36
N ALA A 351 44.43 -24.80 -1.04
CA ALA A 351 44.56 -23.58 -0.26
C ALA A 351 45.95 -22.93 -0.33
N GLU A 352 46.97 -23.68 -0.78
CA GLU A 352 48.37 -23.23 -0.82
C GLU A 352 48.60 -22.01 -1.73
N GLN A 353 47.89 -21.98 -2.83
CA GLN A 353 48.03 -20.91 -3.84
C GLN A 353 46.99 -19.81 -3.77
N ILE A 354 46.03 -19.92 -2.86
CA ILE A 354 44.95 -18.92 -2.74
C ILE A 354 45.52 -17.59 -2.27
N CYS A 355 45.05 -16.50 -2.93
CA CYS A 355 45.28 -15.14 -2.52
C CYS A 355 43.95 -14.52 -2.06
N LEU A 356 43.97 -13.90 -0.89
CA LEU A 356 42.86 -13.11 -0.35
C LEU A 356 43.26 -11.63 -0.31
N THR A 357 42.25 -10.75 -0.32
CA THR A 357 42.44 -9.31 -0.09
C THR A 357 41.98 -8.97 1.32
N GLY A 358 42.81 -8.34 2.10
CA GLY A 358 42.49 -7.98 3.47
C GLY A 358 43.58 -7.18 4.18
N ASP A 359 43.33 -6.76 5.40
CA ASP A 359 44.31 -6.10 6.27
C ASP A 359 45.14 -7.18 6.99
N THR A 360 46.36 -7.42 6.50
CA THR A 360 47.26 -8.45 7.04
C THR A 360 47.61 -8.19 8.49
N GLY A 361 47.73 -6.94 8.93
CA GLY A 361 47.98 -6.58 10.32
C GLY A 361 46.86 -7.01 11.26
N LEU A 362 45.60 -6.77 10.85
CA LEU A 362 44.45 -7.22 11.60
C LEU A 362 44.28 -8.75 11.56
N MET A 363 44.54 -9.38 10.43
CA MET A 363 44.49 -10.84 10.31
C MET A 363 45.55 -11.49 11.18
N LYS A 364 46.81 -10.99 11.22
CA LYS A 364 47.85 -11.45 12.16
C LYS A 364 47.34 -11.33 13.60
N ARG A 365 46.69 -10.22 13.96
CA ARG A 365 46.13 -10.02 15.30
C ARG A 365 45.05 -11.06 15.64
N ALA A 366 44.14 -11.39 14.68
CA ALA A 366 43.13 -12.41 14.88
C ALA A 366 43.75 -13.78 15.13
N LEU A 367 44.75 -14.17 14.32
CA LEU A 367 45.46 -15.43 14.48
C LEU A 367 46.20 -15.52 15.83
N ARG A 368 46.96 -14.47 16.20
CA ARG A 368 47.62 -14.39 17.50
C ARG A 368 46.65 -14.47 18.68
N ASN A 369 45.45 -13.86 18.56
CA ASN A 369 44.43 -13.96 19.59
C ASN A 369 43.91 -15.40 19.79
N VAL A 370 43.72 -16.16 18.70
CA VAL A 370 43.25 -17.56 18.81
C VAL A 370 44.33 -18.45 19.38
N ILE A 371 45.55 -18.42 18.81
CA ILE A 371 46.66 -19.24 19.30
C ILE A 371 47.05 -18.87 20.74
N GLY A 372 47.15 -17.55 21.03
CA GLY A 372 47.42 -17.06 22.37
C GLY A 372 46.33 -17.41 23.39
N ASN A 373 45.09 -17.58 22.94
CA ASN A 373 44.01 -18.06 23.80
C ASN A 373 44.22 -19.55 24.19
N SER A 374 44.58 -20.39 23.23
CA SER A 374 44.91 -21.79 23.52
C SER A 374 46.10 -21.92 24.50
N ILE A 375 47.16 -21.13 24.32
CA ILE A 375 48.30 -21.14 25.26
C ILE A 375 47.88 -20.68 26.67
N ARG A 376 47.11 -19.60 26.76
CA ARG A 376 46.68 -19.00 28.06
C ARG A 376 45.77 -19.93 28.86
N HIS A 377 44.89 -20.68 28.19
CA HIS A 377 43.92 -21.57 28.86
C HIS A 377 44.43 -22.96 29.11
N ASN A 378 45.63 -23.29 28.63
CA ASN A 378 46.30 -24.61 28.85
C ASN A 378 47.69 -24.39 29.49
N PRO A 379 47.78 -23.96 30.77
CA PRO A 379 49.06 -23.58 31.38
C PRO A 379 50.05 -24.78 31.53
N GLU A 380 49.56 -26.01 31.49
CA GLU A 380 50.41 -27.22 31.54
C GLU A 380 50.93 -27.65 30.16
N GLY A 381 50.56 -26.93 29.12
CA GLY A 381 50.90 -27.22 27.73
C GLY A 381 49.73 -27.82 26.96
N CYS A 382 49.78 -27.69 25.65
CA CYS A 382 48.79 -28.29 24.73
C CYS A 382 49.34 -28.37 23.30
N HIS A 383 48.73 -29.25 22.52
CA HIS A 383 48.95 -29.34 21.08
C HIS A 383 47.90 -28.52 20.34
N ILE A 384 48.32 -27.45 19.64
CA ILE A 384 47.46 -26.56 18.89
C ILE A 384 47.49 -26.97 17.42
N ARG A 385 46.36 -27.44 16.91
CA ARG A 385 46.20 -27.82 15.50
C ARG A 385 45.55 -26.71 14.72
N THR A 386 46.23 -26.28 13.68
CA THR A 386 45.72 -25.29 12.76
C THR A 386 45.61 -25.89 11.37
N SER A 387 44.48 -25.71 10.71
CA SER A 387 44.31 -26.21 9.35
C SER A 387 43.68 -25.12 8.46
N LEU A 388 44.17 -25.09 7.21
CA LEU A 388 43.68 -24.18 6.17
C LEU A 388 43.28 -25.00 4.94
N PHE A 389 42.06 -24.83 4.51
CA PHE A 389 41.52 -25.53 3.33
C PHE A 389 40.48 -24.65 2.60
N SER A 390 40.22 -24.99 1.33
CA SER A 390 39.16 -24.40 0.56
C SER A 390 37.93 -25.30 0.50
N ASP A 391 36.75 -24.75 0.68
CA ASP A 391 35.47 -25.44 0.50
C ASP A 391 34.42 -24.50 -0.05
N SER A 392 33.80 -24.93 -1.14
CA SER A 392 32.65 -24.24 -1.75
C SER A 392 32.85 -22.73 -2.01
N GLY A 393 34.06 -22.33 -2.49
CA GLY A 393 34.43 -20.95 -2.78
C GLY A 393 34.73 -20.10 -1.55
N ASN A 394 35.03 -20.75 -0.41
CA ASN A 394 35.48 -20.09 0.81
C ASN A 394 36.81 -20.68 1.27
N VAL A 395 37.65 -19.84 1.87
CA VAL A 395 38.84 -20.23 2.60
C VAL A 395 38.48 -20.43 4.06
N ILE A 396 38.75 -21.61 4.59
CA ILE A 396 38.41 -21.99 5.97
C ILE A 396 39.68 -22.19 6.77
N TRP A 397 39.80 -21.49 7.87
CA TRP A 397 40.85 -21.59 8.86
C TRP A 397 40.25 -22.24 10.10
N ARG A 398 40.67 -23.43 10.46
CA ARG A 398 40.19 -24.16 11.63
C ARG A 398 41.31 -24.27 12.68
N PHE A 399 40.94 -24.00 13.92
CA PHE A 399 41.81 -24.04 15.08
C PHE A 399 41.21 -24.92 16.15
N SER A 400 42.02 -25.86 16.67
CA SER A 400 41.64 -26.69 17.80
C SER A 400 42.85 -26.89 18.69
N ASP A 401 42.67 -27.15 19.98
CA ASP A 401 43.68 -27.55 20.91
C ASP A 401 43.27 -28.80 21.69
N THR A 402 44.22 -29.43 22.37
CA THR A 402 43.99 -30.63 23.18
C THR A 402 43.43 -30.30 24.58
N GLY A 403 43.12 -29.04 24.84
CA GLY A 403 42.55 -28.61 26.11
C GLY A 403 41.02 -28.71 26.15
N PRO A 404 40.38 -28.10 27.15
CA PRO A 404 38.93 -28.18 27.37
C PRO A 404 38.09 -27.48 26.29
N GLY A 405 38.75 -26.80 25.33
CA GLY A 405 38.12 -26.04 24.30
C GLY A 405 37.39 -24.79 24.79
N ILE A 406 36.59 -24.17 23.91
CA ILE A 406 35.85 -22.92 24.24
C ILE A 406 34.59 -23.28 25.03
N PRO A 407 34.33 -22.68 26.21
CA PRO A 407 33.13 -22.94 26.99
C PRO A 407 31.85 -22.49 26.24
N ARG A 408 30.78 -23.28 26.36
CA ARG A 408 29.48 -22.98 25.72
C ARG A 408 28.98 -21.58 26.06
N ALA A 409 29.11 -21.13 27.30
CA ALA A 409 28.68 -19.79 27.72
C ALA A 409 29.37 -18.67 26.94
N VAL A 410 30.67 -18.86 26.57
CA VAL A 410 31.43 -17.92 25.74
C VAL A 410 30.89 -17.92 24.32
N VAL A 411 30.61 -19.07 23.74
CA VAL A 411 30.05 -19.22 22.40
C VAL A 411 28.67 -18.58 22.34
N ASP A 412 27.80 -18.81 23.31
CA ASP A 412 26.44 -18.22 23.35
C ASP A 412 26.47 -16.68 23.42
N ILE A 413 27.45 -16.10 24.13
CA ILE A 413 27.65 -14.63 24.17
C ILE A 413 28.16 -14.12 22.82
N LEU A 414 29.17 -14.77 22.22
CA LEU A 414 29.73 -14.32 20.92
C LEU A 414 28.74 -14.44 19.78
N GLN A 415 27.80 -15.38 19.87
CA GLN A 415 26.70 -15.54 18.90
C GLN A 415 25.44 -14.71 19.21
N GLY A 416 25.48 -13.85 20.23
CA GLY A 416 24.35 -13.00 20.62
C GLY A 416 23.14 -13.75 21.20
N ARG A 417 23.34 -15.00 21.66
CA ARG A 417 22.27 -15.82 22.27
C ARG A 417 22.08 -15.56 23.76
N SER A 418 23.01 -14.85 24.40
CA SER A 418 23.00 -14.53 25.84
C SER A 418 23.58 -13.15 26.09
N ASP A 419 22.83 -12.29 26.83
CA ASP A 419 23.29 -10.97 27.30
C ASP A 419 24.05 -11.02 28.65
N LYS A 420 24.19 -12.18 29.27
CA LYS A 420 24.87 -12.31 30.55
C LYS A 420 26.38 -12.17 30.36
N GLN A 421 26.89 -10.97 30.41
CA GLN A 421 28.28 -10.67 30.61
C GLN A 421 28.66 -11.07 32.07
N GLY A 422 29.01 -12.37 32.27
CA GLY A 422 29.71 -12.79 33.46
C GLY A 422 31.17 -12.36 33.37
N ASN A 423 31.96 -12.62 34.44
CA ASN A 423 33.43 -12.36 34.52
C ASN A 423 34.27 -13.17 33.50
N LEU A 424 33.76 -13.38 32.29
CA LEU A 424 34.41 -14.16 31.24
C LEU A 424 35.29 -13.23 30.38
N HIS A 425 36.59 -13.57 30.30
CA HIS A 425 37.54 -12.85 29.43
C HIS A 425 37.30 -13.24 27.97
N ILE A 426 36.29 -12.58 27.33
CA ILE A 426 35.89 -12.85 25.95
C ILE A 426 36.44 -11.84 24.94
N MET A 427 37.19 -10.82 25.43
CA MET A 427 37.60 -9.66 24.59
C MET A 427 38.41 -10.12 23.36
N GLY A 428 39.36 -11.05 23.51
CA GLY A 428 40.17 -11.53 22.40
C GLY A 428 39.36 -12.23 21.30
N LEU A 429 38.42 -13.11 21.67
CA LEU A 429 37.55 -13.79 20.70
C LEU A 429 36.53 -12.83 20.05
N ARG A 430 36.08 -11.79 20.79
CA ARG A 430 35.22 -10.74 20.22
C ARG A 430 35.95 -9.93 19.15
N ILE A 431 37.20 -9.58 19.39
CA ILE A 431 38.09 -8.95 18.40
C ILE A 431 38.23 -9.82 17.15
N VAL A 432 38.46 -11.11 17.31
CA VAL A 432 38.53 -12.06 16.21
C VAL A 432 37.25 -12.02 15.38
N THR A 433 36.10 -12.14 16.02
CA THR A 433 34.80 -12.09 15.33
C THR A 433 34.61 -10.79 14.55
N GLN A 434 35.01 -9.67 15.14
CA GLN A 434 34.89 -8.34 14.49
C GLN A 434 35.87 -8.18 13.32
N ILE A 435 37.13 -8.62 13.47
CA ILE A 435 38.11 -8.56 12.37
C ILE A 435 37.62 -9.40 11.20
N ILE A 436 37.23 -10.66 11.43
CA ILE A 436 36.75 -11.54 10.36
C ILE A 436 35.50 -10.97 9.70
N SER A 437 34.55 -10.41 10.47
CA SER A 437 33.36 -9.74 9.91
C SER A 437 33.72 -8.51 9.07
N ALA A 438 34.70 -7.71 9.49
CA ALA A 438 35.17 -6.55 8.74
C ALA A 438 35.82 -6.92 7.39
N HIS A 439 36.27 -8.18 7.23
CA HIS A 439 36.79 -8.75 5.99
C HIS A 439 35.72 -9.51 5.19
N GLY A 440 34.42 -9.34 5.52
CA GLY A 440 33.32 -10.03 4.84
C GLY A 440 33.18 -11.51 5.16
N GLY A 441 33.93 -11.98 6.16
CA GLY A 441 33.90 -13.37 6.64
C GLY A 441 32.97 -13.58 7.83
N ARG A 442 32.95 -14.79 8.32
CA ARG A 442 32.23 -15.19 9.54
C ARG A 442 33.02 -16.15 10.39
N VAL A 443 32.80 -16.12 11.72
CA VAL A 443 33.39 -17.04 12.68
C VAL A 443 32.36 -18.07 13.12
N LEU A 444 32.69 -19.35 13.04
CA LEU A 444 31.86 -20.44 13.53
C LEU A 444 32.58 -21.15 14.70
N PHE A 445 31.76 -21.77 15.53
CA PHE A 445 32.21 -22.55 16.68
C PHE A 445 31.66 -23.99 16.56
N PRO A 446 32.23 -24.84 15.68
CA PRO A 446 31.83 -26.23 15.57
C PRO A 446 32.20 -27.01 16.84
N ARG A 447 31.51 -28.11 17.11
CA ARG A 447 31.88 -29.04 18.16
C ARG A 447 32.79 -30.14 17.60
N ASN A 448 33.86 -30.40 18.26
CA ASN A 448 34.70 -31.57 17.92
C ASN A 448 34.04 -32.89 18.38
N GLY A 449 34.65 -34.02 18.04
CA GLY A 449 34.16 -35.37 18.42
C GLY A 449 34.07 -35.62 19.92
N GLU A 450 34.75 -34.83 20.74
CA GLU A 450 34.78 -34.89 22.21
C GLU A 450 33.78 -33.88 22.85
N GLY A 451 33.08 -33.11 22.03
CA GLY A 451 32.05 -32.15 22.48
C GLY A 451 32.55 -30.75 22.84
N ALA A 452 33.85 -30.50 22.75
CA ALA A 452 34.45 -29.17 22.90
C ALA A 452 34.21 -28.32 21.65
N TYR A 453 34.17 -26.99 21.83
CA TYR A 453 34.04 -26.06 20.70
C TYR A 453 35.41 -25.71 20.14
N GLU A 454 35.53 -25.83 18.82
CA GLU A 454 36.65 -25.33 18.01
C GLU A 454 36.29 -23.94 17.44
N ILE A 455 37.23 -23.32 16.74
CA ILE A 455 36.95 -22.04 16.07
C ILE A 455 37.30 -22.15 14.58
N GLU A 456 36.41 -21.67 13.75
CA GLU A 456 36.60 -21.59 12.31
C GLU A 456 36.39 -20.16 11.80
N PHE A 457 37.33 -19.68 10.95
CA PHE A 457 37.14 -18.47 10.14
C PHE A 457 36.77 -18.90 8.75
N ILE A 458 35.71 -18.32 8.21
CA ILE A 458 35.26 -18.56 6.86
C ILE A 458 35.30 -17.22 6.11
N LEU A 459 36.17 -17.15 5.11
CA LEU A 459 36.38 -15.98 4.28
C LEU A 459 36.08 -16.34 2.81
N PRO A 460 35.35 -15.51 2.05
CA PRO A 460 35.07 -15.76 0.63
C PRO A 460 36.37 -15.67 -0.21
N GLU A 461 36.53 -16.56 -1.19
CA GLU A 461 37.67 -16.54 -2.14
C GLU A 461 37.58 -15.41 -3.18
N GLY A 462 36.48 -14.72 -3.33
CA GLY A 462 36.26 -13.70 -4.36
C GLY A 462 36.67 -12.30 -3.94
N LYS A 463 37.04 -11.47 -4.93
CA LYS A 463 37.10 -10.01 -4.77
C LYS A 463 35.74 -9.51 -4.33
N ASN A 464 35.62 -8.90 -3.16
CA ASN A 464 34.43 -8.14 -2.77
C ASN A 464 34.33 -6.89 -3.68
N GLU A 465 33.65 -7.00 -4.83
CA GLU A 465 33.31 -5.85 -5.69
C GLU A 465 32.23 -4.96 -5.06
N ASP A 466 31.59 -5.40 -3.95
CA ASP A 466 30.45 -4.70 -3.31
C ASP A 466 30.80 -3.94 -2.01
N ALA A 467 32.09 -3.78 -1.67
CA ALA A 467 32.50 -3.09 -0.44
C ALA A 467 33.15 -1.73 -0.72
N LEU A 468 32.47 -0.88 -1.50
CA LEU A 468 32.80 0.55 -1.64
C LEU A 468 31.57 1.41 -1.39
#